data_7525902a1f54c6e6f6d1a96aafeab7c4
#
_entry.id   7525902a1f54c6e6f6d1a96aafeab7c4
#
_cell.length_a   1.000
_cell.length_b   1.000
_cell.length_c   1.000
_cell.angle_alpha   90.00
_cell.angle_beta   90.00
_cell.angle_gamma   90.00
#
_symmetry.space_group_name_H-M   'P 1'
#
loop_
_entity.id
_entity.type
_entity.pdbx_description
1 polymer ?
#
loop_
_entity_poly.entity_id
_entity_poly.type
_entity_poly.pdbx_seq_one_letter_code
_entity_poly.pdbx_strand_id
1 'polypeptide(L)'
;MKRRIIHIDEEKCNGCGACAAACHEGAIAMVNGKAKLMRDDYCDGLGDCLPACPAGAITFVEREAAAYNAEAVKENMMKKKLGGHHGGCPGSRLMTMNREENAPSAQPAEMQSRLHQWPVQIKLVPVNAPYFDGAKLLIAADCTAYAYAAFHEKFIKNHITLVGCPKLDSVDYSEKLTEIIANNNIQSVTVVRMEVPCCGGLEHAAKTALQNSGKFIPWQVVTISTDGRILD
;
A
#
# COMPACT_ATOMS: atom_id res chain seq x y z
N MET A 1 -10.62 -35.75 -23.79
CA MET A 1 -12.04 -36.08 -23.69
C MET A 1 -12.86 -34.83 -23.95
N LYS A 2 -14.06 -34.95 -24.56
CA LYS A 2 -14.97 -33.82 -24.72
C LYS A 2 -15.50 -33.40 -23.35
N ARG A 3 -15.34 -32.12 -23.00
CA ARG A 3 -15.88 -31.55 -21.76
C ARG A 3 -16.19 -30.07 -21.91
N ARG A 4 -17.04 -29.59 -21.06
CA ARG A 4 -17.38 -28.16 -20.94
C ARG A 4 -16.23 -27.42 -20.26
N ILE A 5 -15.75 -26.35 -20.88
CA ILE A 5 -14.65 -25.51 -20.41
C ILE A 5 -14.97 -24.06 -20.76
N ILE A 6 -14.38 -23.11 -20.07
CA ILE A 6 -14.53 -21.69 -20.42
C ILE A 6 -13.73 -21.33 -21.68
N HIS A 7 -14.27 -20.39 -22.42
CA HIS A 7 -13.61 -19.66 -23.50
C HIS A 7 -13.66 -18.19 -23.19
N ILE A 8 -12.53 -17.49 -23.34
CA ILE A 8 -12.42 -16.06 -23.12
C ILE A 8 -12.21 -15.37 -24.47
N ASP A 9 -13.14 -14.51 -24.84
CA ASP A 9 -13.05 -13.67 -26.02
C ASP A 9 -12.14 -12.46 -25.69
N GLU A 10 -10.94 -12.47 -26.25
CA GLU A 10 -9.93 -11.44 -26.00
C GLU A 10 -10.33 -10.06 -26.56
N GLU A 11 -11.16 -10.01 -27.62
CA GLU A 11 -11.63 -8.76 -28.19
C GLU A 11 -12.63 -8.06 -27.27
N LYS A 12 -13.53 -8.84 -26.66
CA LYS A 12 -14.52 -8.31 -25.69
C LYS A 12 -13.91 -8.06 -24.31
N CYS A 13 -12.78 -8.67 -23.98
CA CYS A 13 -12.13 -8.53 -22.68
C CYS A 13 -11.62 -7.10 -22.48
N ASN A 14 -12.08 -6.41 -21.46
CA ASN A 14 -11.62 -5.04 -21.09
C ASN A 14 -10.43 -5.01 -20.13
N GLY A 15 -9.89 -6.18 -19.74
CA GLY A 15 -8.72 -6.26 -18.88
C GLY A 15 -8.93 -6.00 -17.39
N CYS A 16 -10.18 -5.99 -16.89
CA CYS A 16 -10.47 -5.63 -15.49
C CYS A 16 -9.97 -6.65 -14.45
N GLY A 17 -9.64 -7.89 -14.82
CA GLY A 17 -9.11 -8.92 -13.94
C GLY A 17 -10.13 -9.59 -13.00
N ALA A 18 -11.41 -9.19 -12.99
CA ALA A 18 -12.42 -9.70 -12.09
C ALA A 18 -12.59 -11.24 -12.21
N CYS A 19 -12.53 -11.79 -13.43
CA CYS A 19 -12.63 -13.23 -13.67
C CYS A 19 -11.42 -14.01 -13.12
N ALA A 20 -10.22 -13.41 -13.17
CA ALA A 20 -9.03 -14.05 -12.61
C ALA A 20 -9.09 -14.08 -11.06
N ALA A 21 -9.68 -13.06 -10.45
CA ALA A 21 -9.93 -13.02 -9.01
C ALA A 21 -11.03 -14.00 -8.56
N ALA A 22 -12.07 -14.21 -9.40
CA ALA A 22 -13.18 -15.12 -9.12
C ALA A 22 -12.88 -16.59 -9.43
N CYS A 23 -11.76 -16.90 -10.08
CA CYS A 23 -11.40 -18.29 -10.39
C CYS A 23 -10.74 -18.96 -9.18
N HIS A 24 -11.47 -19.85 -8.52
CA HIS A 24 -11.01 -20.55 -7.33
C HIS A 24 -9.80 -21.48 -7.61
N GLU A 25 -9.70 -22.04 -8.80
CA GLU A 25 -8.62 -22.91 -9.24
C GLU A 25 -7.39 -22.15 -9.77
N GLY A 26 -7.51 -20.82 -9.89
CA GLY A 26 -6.44 -20.00 -10.43
C GLY A 26 -6.08 -20.33 -11.89
N ALA A 27 -7.05 -20.84 -12.65
CA ALA A 27 -6.88 -21.24 -14.05
C ALA A 27 -6.76 -20.03 -15.00
N ILE A 28 -7.25 -18.85 -14.58
CA ILE A 28 -7.21 -17.62 -15.37
C ILE A 28 -6.07 -16.74 -14.89
N ALA A 29 -5.32 -16.18 -15.83
CA ALA A 29 -4.31 -15.15 -15.55
C ALA A 29 -4.45 -13.96 -16.51
N MET A 30 -3.91 -12.81 -16.10
CA MET A 30 -3.82 -11.62 -16.94
C MET A 30 -2.51 -11.67 -17.75
N VAL A 31 -2.61 -11.66 -19.06
CA VAL A 31 -1.48 -11.65 -19.99
C VAL A 31 -1.66 -10.49 -20.95
N ASN A 32 -0.71 -9.56 -20.98
CA ASN A 32 -0.75 -8.36 -21.82
C ASN A 32 -2.06 -7.55 -21.68
N GLY A 33 -2.57 -7.44 -20.44
CA GLY A 33 -3.81 -6.69 -20.15
C GLY A 33 -5.11 -7.41 -20.51
N LYS A 34 -5.06 -8.68 -20.93
CA LYS A 34 -6.23 -9.52 -21.27
C LYS A 34 -6.26 -10.78 -20.40
N ALA A 35 -7.46 -11.22 -20.05
CA ALA A 35 -7.63 -12.48 -19.32
C ALA A 35 -7.42 -13.67 -20.28
N LYS A 36 -6.69 -14.68 -19.82
CA LYS A 36 -6.45 -15.92 -20.57
C LYS A 36 -6.61 -17.14 -19.68
N LEU A 37 -7.19 -18.21 -20.23
CA LEU A 37 -7.14 -19.54 -19.63
C LEU A 37 -5.74 -20.12 -19.82
N MET A 38 -5.02 -20.34 -18.72
CA MET A 38 -3.61 -20.73 -18.79
C MET A 38 -3.42 -22.21 -19.12
N ARG A 39 -4.30 -23.06 -18.60
CA ARG A 39 -4.29 -24.50 -18.83
C ARG A 39 -5.70 -25.05 -18.76
N ASP A 40 -6.03 -25.96 -19.66
CA ASP A 40 -7.35 -26.58 -19.71
C ASP A 40 -7.63 -27.45 -18.48
N ASP A 41 -6.63 -28.20 -18.01
CA ASP A 41 -6.73 -29.09 -16.87
C ASP A 41 -6.83 -28.39 -15.51
N TYR A 42 -6.69 -27.05 -15.48
CA TYR A 42 -6.95 -26.24 -14.27
C TYR A 42 -8.39 -25.76 -14.16
N CYS A 43 -9.12 -25.69 -15.27
CA CYS A 43 -10.53 -25.27 -15.24
C CYS A 43 -11.42 -26.45 -14.86
N ASP A 44 -12.20 -26.33 -13.79
CA ASP A 44 -13.19 -27.33 -13.38
C ASP A 44 -14.47 -27.32 -14.22
N GLY A 45 -14.75 -26.23 -14.93
CA GLY A 45 -15.94 -26.04 -15.76
C GLY A 45 -17.20 -25.63 -14.97
N LEU A 46 -17.08 -25.20 -13.70
CA LEU A 46 -18.19 -24.71 -12.89
C LEU A 46 -18.66 -23.32 -13.33
N GLY A 47 -17.72 -22.43 -13.69
CA GLY A 47 -18.04 -21.15 -14.33
C GLY A 47 -18.29 -19.98 -13.38
N ASP A 48 -17.74 -19.99 -12.19
CA ASP A 48 -17.82 -18.87 -11.21
C ASP A 48 -17.24 -17.56 -11.77
N CYS A 49 -16.36 -17.68 -12.78
CA CYS A 49 -15.80 -16.53 -13.49
C CYS A 49 -16.77 -15.84 -14.46
N LEU A 50 -17.89 -16.51 -14.90
CA LEU A 50 -18.82 -15.94 -15.86
C LEU A 50 -19.58 -14.73 -15.30
N PRO A 51 -20.26 -14.83 -14.13
CA PRO A 51 -20.97 -13.69 -13.56
C PRO A 51 -20.07 -12.54 -13.12
N ALA A 52 -18.77 -12.85 -12.89
CA ALA A 52 -17.79 -11.85 -12.52
C ALA A 52 -17.28 -11.00 -13.70
N CYS A 53 -17.59 -11.38 -14.94
CA CYS A 53 -17.13 -10.66 -16.13
C CYS A 53 -18.11 -9.54 -16.54
N PRO A 54 -17.82 -8.24 -16.30
CA PRO A 54 -18.74 -7.16 -16.64
C PRO A 54 -18.86 -6.93 -18.16
N ALA A 55 -17.88 -7.41 -18.94
CA ALA A 55 -17.87 -7.30 -20.39
C ALA A 55 -18.54 -8.49 -21.11
N GLY A 56 -19.00 -9.51 -20.36
CA GLY A 56 -19.58 -10.74 -20.96
C GLY A 56 -18.63 -11.46 -21.92
N ALA A 57 -17.32 -11.34 -21.67
CA ALA A 57 -16.29 -11.91 -22.54
C ALA A 57 -16.04 -13.41 -22.31
N ILE A 58 -16.72 -14.03 -21.34
CA ILE A 58 -16.51 -15.43 -20.98
C ILE A 58 -17.75 -16.26 -21.32
N THR A 59 -17.54 -17.35 -22.02
CA THR A 59 -18.59 -18.30 -22.40
C THR A 59 -18.13 -19.72 -22.13
N PHE A 60 -19.10 -20.65 -22.09
CA PHE A 60 -18.77 -22.07 -22.10
C PHE A 60 -18.65 -22.59 -23.54
N VAL A 61 -17.68 -23.45 -23.75
CA VAL A 61 -17.53 -24.22 -24.98
C VAL A 61 -17.34 -25.69 -24.65
N GLU A 62 -17.92 -26.57 -25.47
CA GLU A 62 -17.62 -28.00 -25.41
C GLU A 62 -16.55 -28.34 -26.46
N ARG A 63 -15.38 -28.73 -25.98
CA ARG A 63 -14.27 -29.16 -26.87
C ARG A 63 -13.44 -30.26 -26.23
N GLU A 64 -12.59 -30.86 -27.02
CA GLU A 64 -11.58 -31.75 -26.49
C GLU A 64 -10.61 -30.94 -25.62
N ALA A 65 -10.51 -31.33 -24.35
CA ALA A 65 -9.63 -30.72 -23.36
C ALA A 65 -9.09 -31.79 -22.41
N ALA A 66 -7.95 -31.51 -21.79
CA ALA A 66 -7.38 -32.38 -20.76
C ALA A 66 -8.36 -32.48 -19.57
N ALA A 67 -8.39 -33.62 -18.91
CA ALA A 67 -9.21 -33.84 -17.73
C ALA A 67 -8.79 -32.86 -16.62
N TYR A 68 -9.74 -32.45 -15.79
CA TYR A 68 -9.45 -31.60 -14.61
C TYR A 68 -8.47 -32.35 -13.68
N ASN A 69 -7.42 -31.63 -13.24
CA ASN A 69 -6.36 -32.18 -12.41
C ASN A 69 -6.28 -31.38 -11.08
N ALA A 70 -6.99 -31.89 -10.08
CA ALA A 70 -7.04 -31.26 -8.75
C ALA A 70 -5.67 -31.19 -8.05
N GLU A 71 -4.78 -32.16 -8.32
CA GLU A 71 -3.43 -32.15 -7.71
C GLU A 71 -2.56 -31.05 -8.33
N ALA A 72 -2.57 -30.93 -9.64
CA ALA A 72 -1.85 -29.86 -10.35
C ALA A 72 -2.40 -28.46 -9.98
N VAL A 73 -3.70 -28.33 -9.74
CA VAL A 73 -4.32 -27.10 -9.23
C VAL A 73 -3.80 -26.78 -7.83
N LYS A 74 -3.78 -27.76 -6.90
CA LYS A 74 -3.25 -27.58 -5.55
C LYS A 74 -1.78 -27.15 -5.57
N GLU A 75 -0.95 -27.79 -6.39
CA GLU A 75 0.46 -27.42 -6.55
C GLU A 75 0.62 -26.00 -7.12
N ASN A 76 -0.18 -25.63 -8.12
CA ASN A 76 -0.18 -24.28 -8.69
C ASN A 76 -0.59 -23.24 -7.67
N MET A 77 -1.61 -23.52 -6.87
CA MET A 77 -2.07 -22.64 -5.80
C MET A 77 -1.03 -22.52 -4.67
N MET A 78 -0.34 -23.62 -4.33
CA MET A 78 0.79 -23.58 -3.39
C MET A 78 1.96 -22.77 -3.95
N LYS A 79 2.34 -22.96 -5.22
CA LYS A 79 3.38 -22.17 -5.89
C LYS A 79 3.00 -20.69 -5.95
N LYS A 80 1.74 -20.35 -6.21
CA LYS A 80 1.23 -18.98 -6.16
C LYS A 80 1.27 -18.39 -4.73
N LYS A 81 1.01 -19.20 -3.70
CA LYS A 81 1.15 -18.77 -2.28
C LYS A 81 2.60 -18.60 -1.84
N LEU A 82 3.52 -19.41 -2.36
CA LEU A 82 4.94 -19.39 -1.98
C LEU A 82 5.81 -18.50 -2.88
N GLY A 83 5.42 -18.29 -4.15
CA GLY A 83 6.25 -17.64 -5.16
C GLY A 83 5.65 -16.42 -5.85
N GLY A 84 4.46 -15.98 -5.51
CA GLY A 84 3.76 -15.07 -6.38
C GLY A 84 2.95 -13.99 -5.71
N HIS A 85 3.57 -12.98 -5.16
CA HIS A 85 2.88 -11.72 -4.94
C HIS A 85 3.23 -10.71 -6.05
N HIS A 86 2.90 -11.04 -7.29
CA HIS A 86 2.91 -10.09 -8.41
C HIS A 86 1.55 -9.39 -8.60
N GLY A 87 0.77 -9.20 -7.55
CA GLY A 87 -0.53 -8.53 -7.59
C GLY A 87 -0.92 -7.79 -6.33
N GLY A 88 -0.10 -7.82 -5.28
CA GLY A 88 -0.33 -7.05 -4.05
C GLY A 88 0.25 -5.63 -4.15
N CYS A 89 -0.39 -4.67 -3.48
CA CYS A 89 0.19 -3.34 -3.26
C CYS A 89 1.61 -3.51 -2.67
N PRO A 90 2.65 -2.82 -3.21
CA PRO A 90 4.02 -2.90 -2.69
C PRO A 90 4.13 -2.70 -1.17
N GLY A 91 3.24 -1.91 -0.57
CA GLY A 91 3.17 -1.70 0.87
C GLY A 91 2.64 -2.89 1.69
N SER A 92 2.18 -3.98 1.04
CA SER A 92 1.76 -5.24 1.70
C SER A 92 2.66 -6.41 1.36
N ARG A 93 3.76 -6.17 0.64
CA ARG A 93 4.69 -7.23 0.21
C ARG A 93 5.47 -7.74 1.41
N LEU A 94 5.48 -9.07 1.59
CA LEU A 94 6.35 -9.73 2.55
C LEU A 94 7.80 -9.60 2.11
N MET A 95 8.66 -9.04 2.94
CA MET A 95 10.10 -8.93 2.72
C MET A 95 10.85 -9.35 3.98
N THR A 96 11.87 -10.17 3.81
CA THR A 96 12.84 -10.50 4.86
C THR A 96 14.12 -9.71 4.60
N MET A 97 14.57 -8.94 5.57
CA MET A 97 15.80 -8.16 5.48
C MET A 97 16.90 -8.92 6.23
N ASN A 98 17.92 -9.37 5.51
CA ASN A 98 19.12 -9.93 6.13
C ASN A 98 20.00 -8.75 6.58
N ARG A 99 20.15 -8.58 7.88
CA ARG A 99 21.06 -7.61 8.48
C ARG A 99 22.23 -8.39 9.13
N GLU A 100 23.45 -7.99 8.85
CA GLU A 100 24.61 -8.58 9.54
C GLU A 100 24.58 -8.15 11.00
N GLU A 101 24.46 -9.11 11.91
CA GLU A 101 24.42 -8.87 13.37
C GLU A 101 25.80 -8.58 13.96
N ASN A 102 26.87 -8.58 13.16
CA ASN A 102 28.26 -8.57 13.60
C ASN A 102 28.95 -7.20 13.68
N ALA A 103 28.21 -6.09 13.67
CA ALA A 103 28.86 -4.82 14.04
C ALA A 103 29.05 -4.79 15.57
N PRO A 104 30.29 -4.59 16.09
CA PRO A 104 30.47 -4.42 17.52
C PRO A 104 29.67 -3.20 17.98
N SER A 105 28.57 -3.45 18.66
CA SER A 105 27.79 -2.38 19.28
C SER A 105 28.62 -1.85 20.46
N ALA A 106 29.20 -0.66 20.32
CA ALA A 106 29.39 0.18 21.49
C ALA A 106 28.05 0.19 22.23
N GLN A 107 28.03 -0.03 23.54
CA GLN A 107 26.79 -0.08 24.34
C GLN A 107 25.89 1.08 23.88
N PRO A 108 24.67 0.82 23.38
CA PRO A 108 23.83 1.89 22.90
C PRO A 108 23.54 2.80 24.10
N ALA A 109 23.98 4.06 24.03
CA ALA A 109 23.50 5.07 24.93
C ALA A 109 21.97 5.05 24.81
N GLU A 110 21.28 4.90 25.92
CA GLU A 110 19.83 4.84 25.96
C GLU A 110 19.27 6.06 25.24
N MET A 111 18.70 5.84 24.04
CA MET A 111 18.21 6.96 23.22
C MET A 111 16.91 7.48 23.84
N GLN A 112 16.92 8.73 24.30
CA GLN A 112 15.77 9.38 24.87
C GLN A 112 14.75 9.72 23.77
N SER A 113 13.45 9.60 24.09
CA SER A 113 12.39 10.09 23.23
C SER A 113 12.53 11.60 22.99
N ARG A 114 12.33 12.01 21.73
CA ARG A 114 12.30 13.43 21.33
C ARG A 114 10.88 13.93 21.10
N LEU A 115 9.87 13.16 21.49
CA LEU A 115 8.48 13.54 21.37
C LEU A 115 8.12 14.59 22.44
N HIS A 116 7.46 15.68 22.01
CA HIS A 116 7.13 16.82 22.88
C HIS A 116 5.63 17.03 23.07
N GLN A 117 4.77 16.22 22.40
CA GLN A 117 3.33 16.34 22.57
C GLN A 117 2.63 14.98 22.51
N TRP A 118 1.41 14.96 22.97
CA TRP A 118 0.46 13.85 22.88
C TRP A 118 -0.95 14.40 22.71
N PRO A 119 -1.84 13.79 21.89
CA PRO A 119 -1.63 12.60 21.05
C PRO A 119 -0.81 12.89 19.79
N VAL A 120 -0.35 11.82 19.08
CA VAL A 120 0.41 11.93 17.83
C VAL A 120 -0.42 11.60 16.60
N GLN A 121 -1.46 10.78 16.74
CA GLN A 121 -2.30 10.36 15.61
C GLN A 121 -3.12 11.53 15.06
N ILE A 122 -3.06 11.74 13.74
CA ILE A 122 -3.79 12.83 13.06
C ILE A 122 -5.27 12.82 13.46
N LYS A 123 -5.88 11.64 13.54
CA LYS A 123 -7.30 11.48 13.90
C LYS A 123 -7.62 11.94 15.32
N LEU A 124 -6.68 11.82 16.25
CA LEU A 124 -6.88 12.06 17.68
C LEU A 124 -6.45 13.46 18.13
N VAL A 125 -5.49 14.08 17.44
CA VAL A 125 -4.98 15.39 17.82
C VAL A 125 -6.08 16.44 17.69
N PRO A 126 -6.23 17.39 18.66
CA PRO A 126 -7.17 18.50 18.52
C PRO A 126 -6.69 19.46 17.42
N VAL A 127 -7.63 20.11 16.74
CA VAL A 127 -7.32 21.09 15.69
C VAL A 127 -6.55 22.30 16.26
N ASN A 128 -6.96 22.75 17.43
CA ASN A 128 -6.34 23.89 18.13
C ASN A 128 -5.67 23.37 19.40
N ALA A 129 -4.35 23.45 19.44
CA ALA A 129 -3.59 23.12 20.64
C ALA A 129 -2.42 24.11 20.82
N PRO A 130 -2.05 24.45 22.05
CA PRO A 130 -0.98 25.43 22.32
C PRO A 130 0.36 25.06 21.69
N TYR A 131 0.64 23.75 21.54
CA TYR A 131 1.89 23.29 20.97
C TYR A 131 2.02 23.52 19.45
N PHE A 132 0.94 23.90 18.77
CA PHE A 132 1.00 24.27 17.35
C PHE A 132 1.51 25.69 17.11
N ASP A 133 1.47 26.55 18.12
CA ASP A 133 1.95 27.92 17.94
C ASP A 133 3.46 27.98 17.74
N GLY A 134 3.87 28.53 16.61
CA GLY A 134 5.28 28.56 16.20
C GLY A 134 5.88 27.20 15.83
N ALA A 135 5.06 26.17 15.61
CA ALA A 135 5.54 24.81 15.40
C ALA A 135 6.14 24.57 14.01
N LYS A 136 7.17 23.75 13.99
CA LYS A 136 7.57 22.98 12.80
C LYS A 136 6.79 21.68 12.83
N LEU A 137 5.95 21.45 11.82
CA LEU A 137 5.05 20.31 11.77
C LEU A 137 5.71 19.14 11.04
N LEU A 138 5.76 17.97 11.67
CA LEU A 138 6.12 16.71 11.05
C LEU A 138 4.85 15.89 10.78
N ILE A 139 4.61 15.52 9.54
CA ILE A 139 3.53 14.61 9.14
C ILE A 139 4.19 13.32 8.66
N ALA A 140 4.11 12.26 9.45
CA ALA A 140 4.83 11.01 9.23
C ALA A 140 3.89 9.84 8.98
N ALA A 141 4.24 8.98 8.03
CA ALA A 141 3.56 7.69 7.85
C ALA A 141 3.91 6.74 9.01
N ASP A 142 2.96 5.95 9.48
CA ASP A 142 3.11 5.03 10.62
C ASP A 142 4.37 4.16 10.55
N CYS A 143 4.74 3.68 9.36
CA CYS A 143 5.86 2.77 9.17
C CYS A 143 7.25 3.43 9.25
N THR A 144 7.32 4.76 9.12
CA THR A 144 8.60 5.48 8.94
C THR A 144 9.51 5.41 10.17
N ALA A 145 8.93 5.53 11.36
CA ALA A 145 9.67 5.45 12.62
C ALA A 145 10.21 4.04 12.91
N TYR A 146 9.57 3.01 12.37
CA TYR A 146 10.03 1.62 12.49
C TYR A 146 11.11 1.29 11.46
N ALA A 147 11.02 1.86 10.26
CA ALA A 147 11.98 1.61 9.20
C ALA A 147 13.31 2.34 9.41
N TYR A 148 13.27 3.61 9.83
CA TYR A 148 14.43 4.47 9.98
C TYR A 148 14.90 4.56 11.44
N ALA A 149 16.03 3.93 11.77
CA ALA A 149 16.50 3.76 13.14
C ALA A 149 16.72 5.09 13.91
N ALA A 150 17.20 6.15 13.25
CA ALA A 150 17.45 7.44 13.89
C ALA A 150 16.26 8.42 13.80
N PHE A 151 15.03 7.92 13.71
CA PHE A 151 13.83 8.73 13.44
C PHE A 151 13.60 9.83 14.47
N HIS A 152 13.80 9.55 15.76
CA HIS A 152 13.65 10.54 16.83
C HIS A 152 14.62 11.71 16.67
N GLU A 153 15.90 11.44 16.42
CA GLU A 153 16.91 12.49 16.30
C GLU A 153 16.80 13.27 14.98
N LYS A 154 16.43 12.60 13.89
CA LYS A 154 16.41 13.20 12.56
C LYS A 154 15.13 13.99 12.30
N PHE A 155 13.97 13.46 12.73
CA PHE A 155 12.67 13.97 12.32
C PHE A 155 11.81 14.48 13.48
N ILE A 156 11.73 13.76 14.63
CA ILE A 156 10.86 14.16 15.74
C ILE A 156 11.44 15.37 16.49
N LYS A 157 12.75 15.42 16.65
CA LYS A 157 13.43 16.49 17.37
C LYS A 157 13.05 17.87 16.83
N ASN A 158 12.57 18.73 17.69
CA ASN A 158 12.14 20.11 17.39
C ASN A 158 10.93 20.18 16.42
N HIS A 159 10.14 19.12 16.29
CA HIS A 159 8.91 19.11 15.53
C HIS A 159 7.72 18.69 16.39
N ILE A 160 6.55 19.21 16.05
CA ILE A 160 5.27 18.66 16.50
C ILE A 160 4.89 17.56 15.51
N THR A 161 4.69 16.35 16.00
CA THR A 161 4.61 15.14 15.19
C THR A 161 3.18 14.66 15.04
N LEU A 162 2.73 14.52 13.81
CA LEU A 162 1.46 13.93 13.44
C LEU A 162 1.72 12.65 12.65
N VAL A 163 1.00 11.58 13.00
CA VAL A 163 1.21 10.23 12.43
C VAL A 163 -0.08 9.70 11.86
N GLY A 164 -0.01 8.97 10.75
CA GLY A 164 -1.17 8.32 10.16
C GLY A 164 -0.83 7.40 9.00
N CYS A 165 -1.78 6.52 8.67
CA CYS A 165 -1.69 5.61 7.53
C CYS A 165 -2.91 5.73 6.62
N PRO A 166 -2.79 6.33 5.44
CA PRO A 166 -3.93 6.50 4.53
C PRO A 166 -4.49 5.19 4.00
N LYS A 167 -3.75 4.08 4.13
CA LYS A 167 -4.20 2.76 3.75
C LYS A 167 -5.07 2.08 4.82
N LEU A 168 -4.74 2.31 6.10
CA LEU A 168 -5.43 1.68 7.23
C LEU A 168 -6.56 2.55 7.75
N ASP A 169 -6.37 3.86 7.75
CA ASP A 169 -7.38 4.81 8.17
C ASP A 169 -8.29 5.17 7.00
N SER A 170 -9.56 4.83 7.08
CA SER A 170 -10.57 5.13 6.06
C SER A 170 -11.05 6.59 6.17
N VAL A 171 -10.12 7.55 6.15
CA VAL A 171 -10.41 9.00 6.29
C VAL A 171 -9.56 9.82 5.33
N ASP A 172 -10.07 10.97 4.93
CA ASP A 172 -9.30 12.00 4.26
C ASP A 172 -8.61 12.91 5.30
N TYR A 173 -7.31 12.81 5.38
CA TYR A 173 -6.53 13.65 6.29
C TYR A 173 -6.46 15.12 5.87
N SER A 174 -6.75 15.42 4.59
CA SER A 174 -6.61 16.78 4.06
C SER A 174 -7.50 17.78 4.76
N GLU A 175 -8.72 17.41 5.14
CA GLU A 175 -9.66 18.27 5.85
C GLU A 175 -9.07 18.71 7.20
N LYS A 176 -8.73 17.75 8.05
CA LYS A 176 -8.21 18.01 9.39
C LYS A 176 -6.84 18.71 9.37
N LEU A 177 -5.96 18.32 8.46
CA LEU A 177 -4.68 18.98 8.28
C LEU A 177 -4.85 20.43 7.80
N THR A 178 -5.84 20.70 6.94
CA THR A 178 -6.20 22.06 6.54
C THR A 178 -6.59 22.90 7.74
N GLU A 179 -7.48 22.40 8.59
CA GLU A 179 -7.92 23.09 9.79
C GLU A 179 -6.75 23.38 10.75
N ILE A 180 -5.87 22.39 10.99
CA ILE A 180 -4.68 22.57 11.83
C ILE A 180 -3.77 23.64 11.24
N ILE A 181 -3.46 23.59 9.95
CA ILE A 181 -2.54 24.53 9.31
C ILE A 181 -3.17 25.93 9.24
N ALA A 182 -4.45 26.04 8.89
CA ALA A 182 -5.14 27.32 8.75
C ALA A 182 -5.27 28.06 10.09
N ASN A 183 -5.60 27.36 11.17
CA ASN A 183 -5.94 27.96 12.45
C ASN A 183 -4.74 28.17 13.39
N ASN A 184 -3.55 27.64 13.08
CA ASN A 184 -2.38 27.71 13.93
C ASN A 184 -1.19 28.37 13.21
N ASN A 185 -0.26 28.93 13.98
CA ASN A 185 0.95 29.58 13.46
C ASN A 185 2.03 28.52 13.15
N ILE A 186 1.89 27.78 12.03
CA ILE A 186 2.84 26.76 11.60
C ILE A 186 3.98 27.40 10.82
N GLN A 187 5.23 27.13 11.22
CA GLN A 187 6.43 27.67 10.58
C GLN A 187 6.87 26.89 9.34
N SER A 188 6.76 25.57 9.39
CA SER A 188 7.15 24.68 8.28
C SER A 188 6.44 23.34 8.38
N VAL A 189 6.35 22.63 7.25
CA VAL A 189 5.79 21.26 7.19
C VAL A 189 6.81 20.32 6.58
N THR A 190 7.12 19.24 7.29
CA THR A 190 7.93 18.11 6.77
C THR A 190 7.04 16.88 6.69
N VAL A 191 6.90 16.34 5.49
CA VAL A 191 6.20 15.07 5.26
C VAL A 191 7.24 13.96 5.18
N VAL A 192 7.11 12.92 5.98
CA VAL A 192 7.98 11.73 5.91
C VAL A 192 7.13 10.53 5.56
N ARG A 193 7.45 9.90 4.44
CA ARG A 193 6.69 8.77 3.91
C ARG A 193 7.59 7.61 3.53
N MET A 194 6.99 6.42 3.38
CA MET A 194 7.68 5.27 2.79
C MET A 194 7.65 5.36 1.25
N GLU A 195 8.59 4.68 0.61
CA GLU A 195 8.67 4.55 -0.86
C GLU A 195 7.45 3.84 -1.48
N VAL A 196 6.67 3.13 -0.66
CA VAL A 196 5.52 2.35 -1.12
C VAL A 196 4.36 3.26 -1.57
N PRO A 197 3.64 2.91 -2.65
CA PRO A 197 2.60 3.75 -3.26
C PRO A 197 1.48 4.18 -2.30
N CYS A 198 1.12 3.34 -1.32
CA CYS A 198 0.06 3.67 -0.37
C CYS A 198 0.37 4.92 0.48
N CYS A 199 1.65 5.25 0.69
CA CYS A 199 2.06 6.46 1.40
C CYS A 199 1.92 7.75 0.57
N GLY A 200 1.71 7.65 -0.74
CA GLY A 200 1.40 8.81 -1.59
C GLY A 200 0.14 9.56 -1.17
N GLY A 201 -0.82 8.87 -0.57
CA GLY A 201 -2.02 9.49 0.00
C GLY A 201 -1.75 10.47 1.12
N LEU A 202 -0.73 10.22 1.97
CA LEU A 202 -0.34 11.14 3.05
C LEU A 202 0.30 12.41 2.49
N GLU A 203 1.18 12.27 1.50
CA GLU A 203 1.77 13.41 0.79
C GLU A 203 0.70 14.25 0.10
N HIS A 204 -0.24 13.59 -0.60
CA HIS A 204 -1.35 14.26 -1.27
C HIS A 204 -2.21 15.04 -0.27
N ALA A 205 -2.57 14.44 0.86
CA ALA A 205 -3.35 15.09 1.90
C ALA A 205 -2.64 16.32 2.48
N ALA A 206 -1.35 16.22 2.77
CA ALA A 206 -0.55 17.34 3.27
C ALA A 206 -0.45 18.48 2.24
N LYS A 207 -0.23 18.17 0.96
CA LYS A 207 -0.19 19.14 -0.13
C LYS A 207 -1.53 19.85 -0.31
N THR A 208 -2.62 19.10 -0.30
CA THR A 208 -3.98 19.64 -0.38
C THR A 208 -4.27 20.56 0.81
N ALA A 209 -3.87 20.15 2.02
CA ALA A 209 -4.05 20.94 3.21
C ALA A 209 -3.28 22.28 3.16
N LEU A 210 -2.03 22.27 2.69
CA LEU A 210 -1.24 23.48 2.49
C LEU A 210 -1.91 24.43 1.49
N GLN A 211 -2.40 23.90 0.36
CA GLN A 211 -3.11 24.71 -0.64
C GLN A 211 -4.39 25.32 -0.08
N ASN A 212 -5.20 24.54 0.62
CA ASN A 212 -6.50 24.97 1.16
C ASN A 212 -6.38 25.88 2.39
N SER A 213 -5.25 25.84 3.10
CA SER A 213 -5.03 26.71 4.26
C SER A 213 -4.91 28.19 3.93
N GLY A 214 -4.65 28.52 2.66
CA GLY A 214 -4.41 29.89 2.20
C GLY A 214 -3.10 30.50 2.71
N LYS A 215 -2.23 29.72 3.36
CA LYS A 215 -0.95 30.18 3.91
C LYS A 215 0.23 29.76 3.04
N PHE A 216 1.21 30.62 2.92
CA PHE A 216 2.48 30.30 2.28
C PHE A 216 3.47 29.78 3.32
N ILE A 217 3.57 28.45 3.42
CA ILE A 217 4.41 27.76 4.42
C ILE A 217 5.45 26.92 3.68
N PRO A 218 6.75 27.03 4.01
CA PRO A 218 7.78 26.16 3.44
C PRO A 218 7.52 24.71 3.82
N TRP A 219 7.64 23.82 2.85
CA TRP A 219 7.41 22.42 3.08
C TRP A 219 8.37 21.55 2.28
N GLN A 220 8.56 20.30 2.74
CA GLN A 220 9.38 19.30 2.08
C GLN A 220 8.80 17.90 2.26
N VAL A 221 9.18 16.99 1.35
CA VAL A 221 8.87 15.55 1.45
C VAL A 221 10.18 14.80 1.57
N VAL A 222 10.23 13.84 2.49
CA VAL A 222 11.34 12.91 2.64
C VAL A 222 10.79 11.50 2.48
N THR A 223 11.39 10.73 1.59
CA THR A 223 11.00 9.34 1.34
C THR A 223 11.99 8.40 2.01
N ILE A 224 11.45 7.41 2.74
CA ILE A 224 12.23 6.36 3.40
C ILE A 224 11.97 5.04 2.67
N SER A 225 13.03 4.34 2.32
CA SER A 225 12.95 3.00 1.75
C SER A 225 12.54 1.96 2.77
N THR A 226 12.06 0.82 2.32
CA THR A 226 11.65 -0.29 3.21
C THR A 226 12.82 -0.88 4.00
N ASP A 227 14.06 -0.74 3.52
CA ASP A 227 15.27 -1.13 4.23
C ASP A 227 15.84 -0.06 5.18
N GLY A 228 15.17 1.11 5.28
CA GLY A 228 15.46 2.16 6.26
C GLY A 228 16.48 3.19 5.80
N ARG A 229 16.62 3.44 4.49
CA ARG A 229 17.44 4.53 3.94
C ARG A 229 16.56 5.72 3.54
N ILE A 230 17.10 6.92 3.65
CA ILE A 230 16.47 8.10 3.07
C ILE A 230 16.77 8.10 1.57
N LEU A 231 15.72 8.24 0.77
CA LEU A 231 15.78 8.38 -0.69
C LEU A 231 15.56 9.86 -1.01
N ASP A 232 16.52 10.49 -1.65
CA ASP A 232 16.43 11.88 -2.14
C ASP A 232 15.88 11.90 -3.55
#